data_6927fc9fe44dc209f9b82ca6bfa35eac
#
_entry.id   6927fc9fe44dc209f9b82ca6bfa35eac
#
_cell.length_a   1.000
_cell.length_b   1.000
_cell.length_c   1.000
_cell.angle_alpha   90.00
_cell.angle_beta   90.00
_cell.angle_gamma   90.00
#
_symmetry.space_group_name_H-M   'P 1'
#
loop_
_entity.id
_entity.type
_entity.pdbx_description
1 polymer ?
#
loop_
_entity_poly.entity_id
_entity_poly.type
_entity_poly.pdbx_seq_one_letter_code
_entity_poly.pdbx_strand_id
1 'polypeptide(L)'
;MEGSTESMFEIGDKVVYGVVGVCEVENIDTPPIKGISGDYYFLQPVFDSKGIIYSPVDSNKVMIRSIMTVKECDKLKERARNCKKDGELSEKVTHMQYDEHMKSQDALKLMHLIRALYVIKNERAKDLRKMKSADSRMLLAARKLLYGEFAAVYNQTFDEVAEEMDAFLSVD
;
A
#
# COMPACT_ATOMS: atom_id res chain seq x y z
N MET A 1 -31.46 -23.37 -0.12
CA MET A 1 -30.69 -22.75 0.99
C MET A 1 -29.55 -21.96 0.35
N GLU A 2 -29.78 -20.68 0.15
CA GLU A 2 -28.74 -19.77 -0.25
C GLU A 2 -27.90 -19.50 1.00
N GLY A 3 -26.71 -20.11 1.06
CA GLY A 3 -25.73 -19.79 2.08
C GLY A 3 -25.23 -18.39 1.79
N SER A 4 -25.69 -17.40 2.56
CA SER A 4 -25.05 -16.09 2.58
C SER A 4 -23.60 -16.31 3.00
N THR A 5 -22.67 -16.09 2.11
CA THR A 5 -21.24 -16.08 2.44
C THR A 5 -21.07 -14.96 3.43
N GLU A 6 -20.72 -15.30 4.67
CA GLU A 6 -20.51 -14.31 5.73
C GLU A 6 -19.36 -13.42 5.31
N SER A 7 -19.63 -12.13 5.09
CA SER A 7 -18.61 -11.17 4.65
C SER A 7 -17.62 -10.94 5.80
N MET A 8 -16.31 -10.97 5.48
CA MET A 8 -15.25 -10.73 6.45
C MET A 8 -15.19 -9.26 6.88
N PHE A 9 -15.67 -8.34 6.04
CA PHE A 9 -15.67 -6.90 6.27
C PHE A 9 -17.08 -6.34 6.21
N GLU A 10 -17.32 -5.22 6.89
CA GLU A 10 -18.59 -4.51 6.96
C GLU A 10 -18.52 -3.19 6.21
N ILE A 11 -19.69 -2.62 5.89
CA ILE A 11 -19.80 -1.29 5.28
C ILE A 11 -19.18 -0.27 6.24
N GLY A 12 -18.31 0.59 5.72
CA GLY A 12 -17.54 1.59 6.46
C GLY A 12 -16.14 1.12 6.88
N ASP A 13 -15.84 -0.17 6.76
CA ASP A 13 -14.50 -0.67 7.04
C ASP A 13 -13.48 -0.12 6.05
N LYS A 14 -12.28 0.19 6.55
CA LYS A 14 -11.10 0.50 5.73
C LYS A 14 -10.24 -0.74 5.58
N VAL A 15 -9.94 -1.05 4.34
CA VAL A 15 -9.16 -2.24 3.95
C VAL A 15 -8.01 -1.85 3.03
N VAL A 16 -6.97 -2.66 3.00
CA VAL A 16 -5.92 -2.59 1.97
C VAL A 16 -6.24 -3.62 0.90
N TYR A 17 -6.47 -3.17 -0.32
CA TYR A 17 -6.82 -4.00 -1.46
C TYR A 17 -5.67 -4.10 -2.45
N GLY A 18 -4.97 -5.22 -2.45
CA GLY A 18 -3.84 -5.49 -3.35
C GLY A 18 -2.83 -4.35 -3.42
N VAL A 19 -2.45 -3.98 -4.63
CA VAL A 19 -1.56 -2.84 -4.91
C VAL A 19 -2.31 -1.51 -5.11
N VAL A 20 -3.64 -1.52 -5.05
CA VAL A 20 -4.46 -0.30 -5.10
C VAL A 20 -4.28 0.52 -3.82
N GLY A 21 -4.14 -0.15 -2.69
CA GLY A 21 -3.98 0.47 -1.38
C GLY A 21 -5.29 0.57 -0.60
N VAL A 22 -5.41 1.60 0.24
CA VAL A 22 -6.54 1.77 1.14
C VAL A 22 -7.82 2.08 0.38
N CYS A 23 -8.83 1.28 0.65
CA CYS A 23 -10.20 1.47 0.18
C CYS A 23 -11.17 1.45 1.36
N GLU A 24 -12.29 2.13 1.22
CA GLU A 24 -13.43 2.01 2.13
C GLU A 24 -14.49 1.09 1.50
N VAL A 25 -15.07 0.22 2.30
CA VAL A 25 -16.20 -0.62 1.90
C VAL A 25 -17.45 0.24 1.91
N GLU A 26 -17.92 0.68 0.75
CA GLU A 26 -19.13 1.52 0.65
C GLU A 26 -20.41 0.71 0.63
N ASN A 27 -20.37 -0.49 0.07
CA ASN A 27 -21.52 -1.38 -0.02
C ASN A 27 -21.08 -2.84 -0.16
N ILE A 28 -22.01 -3.76 0.14
CA ILE A 28 -21.85 -5.19 -0.09
C ILE A 28 -23.15 -5.66 -0.75
N ASP A 29 -23.10 -5.93 -2.05
CA ASP A 29 -24.26 -6.30 -2.86
C ASP A 29 -23.82 -6.93 -4.19
N THR A 30 -24.78 -7.36 -4.98
CA THR A 30 -24.52 -7.75 -6.38
C THR A 30 -24.30 -6.50 -7.23
N PRO A 31 -23.16 -6.37 -7.94
CA PRO A 31 -22.88 -5.18 -8.73
C PRO A 31 -23.85 -5.07 -9.93
N PRO A 32 -24.17 -3.85 -10.39
CA PRO A 32 -25.10 -3.61 -11.50
C PRO A 32 -24.47 -3.92 -12.86
N ILE A 33 -23.86 -5.09 -12.98
CA ILE A 33 -23.17 -5.55 -14.18
C ILE A 33 -23.85 -6.82 -14.67
N LYS A 34 -24.28 -6.82 -15.95
CA LYS A 34 -24.99 -7.94 -16.56
C LYS A 34 -24.12 -9.21 -16.55
N GLY A 35 -24.70 -10.32 -16.05
CA GLY A 35 -24.04 -11.63 -16.02
C GLY A 35 -23.17 -11.85 -14.77
N ILE A 36 -23.14 -10.91 -13.84
CA ILE A 36 -22.50 -11.09 -12.53
C ILE A 36 -23.56 -11.41 -11.49
N SER A 37 -23.25 -12.35 -10.60
CA SER A 37 -24.10 -12.77 -9.48
C SER A 37 -23.26 -12.94 -8.22
N GLY A 38 -23.92 -12.93 -7.07
CA GLY A 38 -23.27 -13.05 -5.76
C GLY A 38 -22.87 -11.71 -5.16
N ASP A 39 -22.37 -11.76 -3.94
CA ASP A 39 -22.02 -10.57 -3.18
C ASP A 39 -20.60 -10.10 -3.47
N TYR A 40 -20.46 -8.80 -3.63
CA TYR A 40 -19.22 -8.09 -3.88
C TYR A 40 -19.05 -6.98 -2.86
N TYR A 41 -17.82 -6.74 -2.43
CA TYR A 41 -17.46 -5.49 -1.81
C TYR A 41 -17.39 -4.39 -2.87
N PHE A 42 -18.05 -3.28 -2.59
CA PHE A 42 -17.92 -2.04 -3.37
C PHE A 42 -16.86 -1.20 -2.68
N LEU A 43 -15.65 -1.18 -3.24
CA LEU A 43 -14.48 -0.58 -2.64
C LEU A 43 -14.20 0.78 -3.28
N GLN A 44 -14.25 1.84 -2.47
CA GLN A 44 -13.86 3.17 -2.89
C GLN A 44 -12.41 3.45 -2.48
N PRO A 45 -11.47 3.63 -3.42
CA PRO A 45 -10.11 4.06 -3.07
C PRO A 45 -10.11 5.40 -2.34
N VAL A 46 -9.42 5.47 -1.20
CA VAL A 46 -9.44 6.66 -0.32
C VAL A 46 -8.55 7.79 -0.86
N PHE A 47 -7.41 7.45 -1.44
CA PHE A 47 -6.41 8.40 -1.92
C PHE A 47 -6.30 8.46 -3.45
N ASP A 48 -7.29 7.92 -4.15
CA ASP A 48 -7.34 7.93 -5.61
C ASP A 48 -8.79 8.13 -6.05
N SER A 49 -9.01 9.03 -6.98
CA SER A 49 -10.34 9.30 -7.56
C SER A 49 -10.80 8.28 -8.59
N LYS A 50 -10.14 7.13 -8.69
CA LYS A 50 -10.61 6.01 -9.50
C LYS A 50 -11.95 5.53 -8.95
N GLY A 51 -12.86 5.17 -9.85
CA GLY A 51 -14.20 4.74 -9.48
C GLY A 51 -14.23 3.51 -8.57
N ILE A 52 -15.43 3.07 -8.24
CA ILE A 52 -15.69 1.91 -7.39
C ILE A 52 -15.04 0.64 -7.98
N ILE A 53 -14.37 -0.12 -7.12
CA ILE A 53 -13.81 -1.43 -7.44
C ILE A 53 -14.75 -2.49 -6.88
N TYR A 54 -15.15 -3.43 -7.72
CA TYR A 54 -15.96 -4.57 -7.30
C TYR A 54 -15.06 -5.78 -7.03
N SER A 55 -15.06 -6.27 -5.80
CA SER A 55 -14.30 -7.45 -5.39
C SER A 55 -15.24 -8.52 -4.83
N PRO A 56 -15.29 -9.74 -5.40
CA PRO A 56 -16.13 -10.80 -4.85
C PRO A 56 -15.79 -11.09 -3.39
N VAL A 57 -16.81 -11.23 -2.55
CA VAL A 57 -16.65 -11.48 -1.10
C VAL A 57 -15.86 -12.76 -0.82
N ASP A 58 -16.03 -13.77 -1.65
CA ASP A 58 -15.43 -15.11 -1.51
C ASP A 58 -14.17 -15.32 -2.35
N SER A 59 -13.61 -14.28 -2.97
CA SER A 59 -12.45 -14.39 -3.86
C SER A 59 -11.12 -14.21 -3.13
N ASN A 60 -10.17 -15.10 -3.45
CA ASN A 60 -8.78 -15.01 -2.98
C ASN A 60 -7.80 -14.53 -4.07
N LYS A 61 -8.31 -14.00 -5.19
CA LYS A 61 -7.48 -13.57 -6.33
C LYS A 61 -6.64 -12.33 -6.02
N VAL A 62 -7.17 -11.42 -5.21
CA VAL A 62 -6.49 -10.22 -4.75
C VAL A 62 -6.48 -10.23 -3.23
N MET A 63 -5.32 -9.96 -2.66
CA MET A 63 -5.20 -9.87 -1.20
C MET A 63 -5.98 -8.65 -0.68
N ILE A 64 -6.86 -8.89 0.29
CA ILE A 64 -7.61 -7.87 1.00
C ILE A 64 -7.46 -8.10 2.51
N ARG A 65 -7.16 -7.05 3.25
CA ARG A 65 -7.02 -7.09 4.72
C ARG A 65 -7.46 -5.78 5.35
N SER A 66 -7.79 -5.81 6.63
CA SER A 66 -7.99 -4.57 7.40
C SER A 66 -6.73 -3.71 7.39
N ILE A 67 -6.88 -2.39 7.48
CA ILE A 67 -5.74 -1.51 7.75
C ILE A 67 -5.13 -1.83 9.12
N MET A 68 -3.85 -1.50 9.31
CA MET A 68 -3.19 -1.64 10.61
C MET A 68 -3.88 -0.78 11.66
N THR A 69 -3.73 -1.17 12.93
CA THR A 69 -4.04 -0.32 14.07
C THR A 69 -2.91 0.68 14.33
N VAL A 70 -3.19 1.75 15.06
CA VAL A 70 -2.15 2.71 15.50
C VAL A 70 -1.00 2.00 16.22
N LYS A 71 -1.33 1.07 17.12
CA LYS A 71 -0.34 0.28 17.87
C LYS A 71 0.56 -0.57 16.95
N GLU A 72 0.00 -1.15 15.90
CA GLU A 72 0.78 -1.91 14.92
C GLU A 72 1.70 -0.98 14.11
N CYS A 73 1.19 0.18 13.69
CA CYS A 73 2.01 1.17 13.00
C CYS A 73 3.15 1.70 13.86
N ASP A 74 2.91 1.98 15.16
CA ASP A 74 3.93 2.46 16.08
C ASP A 74 5.04 1.41 16.28
N LYS A 75 4.67 0.15 16.48
CA LYS A 75 5.64 -0.97 16.56
C LYS A 75 6.44 -1.14 15.27
N LEU A 76 5.77 -0.99 14.12
CA LEU A 76 6.41 -1.05 12.81
C LEU A 76 7.44 0.06 12.63
N LYS A 77 7.10 1.30 13.00
CA LYS A 77 8.03 2.44 12.96
C LYS A 77 9.23 2.22 13.85
N GLU A 78 9.04 1.68 15.05
CA GLU A 78 10.14 1.33 15.96
C GLU A 78 11.05 0.26 15.36
N ARG A 79 10.47 -0.83 14.83
CA ARG A 79 11.22 -1.88 14.14
C ARG A 79 11.99 -1.32 12.93
N ALA A 80 11.37 -0.46 12.14
CA ALA A 80 12.02 0.17 10.99
C ALA A 80 13.22 1.05 11.40
N ARG A 81 13.14 1.76 12.54
CA ARG A 81 14.28 2.51 13.08
C ARG A 81 15.45 1.59 13.44
N ASN A 82 15.18 0.42 14.01
CA ASN A 82 16.20 -0.58 14.33
C ASN A 82 16.81 -1.15 13.06
N CYS A 83 16.00 -1.59 12.11
CA CYS A 83 16.46 -2.08 10.79
C CYS A 83 17.29 -1.02 10.04
N LYS A 84 16.97 0.26 10.18
CA LYS A 84 17.78 1.34 9.59
C LYS A 84 19.15 1.46 10.26
N LYS A 85 19.22 1.35 11.59
CA LYS A 85 20.49 1.37 12.36
C LYS A 85 21.38 0.17 12.02
N ASP A 86 20.78 -1.00 11.90
CA ASP A 86 21.50 -2.26 11.63
C ASP A 86 21.88 -2.42 10.14
N GLY A 87 21.43 -1.50 9.28
CA GLY A 87 21.72 -1.50 7.85
C GLY A 87 20.83 -2.38 6.99
N GLU A 88 19.88 -3.12 7.58
CA GLU A 88 18.96 -4.02 6.85
C GLU A 88 18.16 -3.27 5.77
N LEU A 89 17.71 -2.04 6.05
CA LEU A 89 17.02 -1.21 5.06
C LEU A 89 17.94 -0.65 3.96
N SER A 90 19.24 -0.87 4.06
CA SER A 90 20.21 -0.38 3.08
C SER A 90 20.66 -1.46 2.09
N GLU A 91 20.14 -2.69 2.22
CA GLU A 91 20.37 -3.76 1.26
C GLU A 91 19.80 -3.39 -0.11
N LYS A 92 20.49 -3.85 -1.17
CA LYS A 92 20.03 -3.59 -2.54
C LYS A 92 18.79 -4.41 -2.85
N VAL A 93 17.77 -3.75 -3.42
CA VAL A 93 16.57 -4.40 -3.96
C VAL A 93 16.70 -4.46 -5.49
N THR A 94 16.62 -5.66 -6.04
CA THR A 94 16.68 -5.86 -7.49
C THR A 94 15.33 -5.59 -8.13
N HIS A 95 15.33 -5.28 -9.44
CA HIS A 95 14.06 -5.09 -10.19
C HIS A 95 13.13 -6.31 -10.13
N MET A 96 13.69 -7.52 -10.04
CA MET A 96 12.91 -8.74 -9.89
C MET A 96 12.14 -8.78 -8.55
N GLN A 97 12.67 -8.15 -7.51
CA GLN A 97 12.06 -8.10 -6.18
C GLN A 97 11.02 -6.97 -6.05
N TYR A 98 10.95 -6.02 -6.98
CA TYR A 98 10.02 -4.90 -6.89
C TYR A 98 8.55 -5.38 -6.82
N ASP A 99 8.16 -6.26 -7.73
CA ASP A 99 6.79 -6.81 -7.75
C ASP A 99 6.48 -7.64 -6.52
N GLU A 100 7.44 -8.43 -6.04
CA GLU A 100 7.30 -9.21 -4.80
C GLU A 100 7.06 -8.28 -3.61
N HIS A 101 7.87 -7.23 -3.46
CA HIS A 101 7.73 -6.27 -2.37
C HIS A 101 6.38 -5.53 -2.42
N MET A 102 5.94 -5.14 -3.62
CA MET A 102 4.64 -4.48 -3.81
C MET A 102 3.45 -5.39 -3.47
N LYS A 103 3.49 -6.64 -3.92
CA LYS A 103 2.39 -7.60 -3.71
C LYS A 103 2.36 -8.19 -2.30
N SER A 104 3.47 -8.14 -1.57
CA SER A 104 3.58 -8.74 -0.23
C SER A 104 2.68 -8.09 0.80
N GLN A 105 2.29 -6.82 0.60
CA GLN A 105 1.64 -5.96 1.60
C GLN A 105 2.40 -5.87 2.94
N ASP A 106 3.68 -6.23 2.94
CA ASP A 106 4.58 -6.11 4.08
C ASP A 106 5.18 -4.70 4.11
N ALA A 107 4.84 -3.96 5.14
CA ALA A 107 5.24 -2.57 5.26
C ALA A 107 6.77 -2.39 5.37
N LEU A 108 7.50 -3.33 5.99
CA LEU A 108 8.97 -3.27 6.01
C LEU A 108 9.58 -3.51 4.63
N LYS A 109 9.03 -4.44 3.86
CA LYS A 109 9.45 -4.64 2.46
C LYS A 109 9.17 -3.41 1.61
N LEU A 110 8.04 -2.74 1.82
CA LEU A 110 7.73 -1.48 1.14
C LEU A 110 8.68 -0.35 1.55
N MET A 111 9.02 -0.22 2.84
CA MET A 111 10.03 0.74 3.32
C MET A 111 11.40 0.47 2.70
N HIS A 112 11.80 -0.80 2.64
CA HIS A 112 13.05 -1.21 2.02
C HIS A 112 13.10 -0.84 0.53
N LEU A 113 12.02 -1.14 -0.21
CA LEU A 113 11.88 -0.76 -1.62
C LEU A 113 11.96 0.76 -1.84
N ILE A 114 11.23 1.54 -1.04
CA ILE A 114 11.24 3.00 -1.13
C ILE A 114 12.64 3.55 -0.87
N ARG A 115 13.32 3.08 0.18
CA ARG A 115 14.69 3.49 0.49
C ARG A 115 15.66 3.12 -0.63
N ALA A 116 15.58 1.91 -1.16
CA ALA A 116 16.42 1.49 -2.29
C ALA A 116 16.23 2.38 -3.53
N LEU A 117 14.98 2.78 -3.80
CA LEU A 117 14.67 3.69 -4.90
C LEU A 117 15.17 5.12 -4.65
N TYR A 118 15.20 5.59 -3.40
CA TYR A 118 15.84 6.86 -3.04
C TYR A 118 17.36 6.82 -3.21
N VAL A 119 18.01 5.69 -2.88
CA VAL A 119 19.44 5.49 -3.17
C VAL A 119 19.71 5.65 -4.68
N ILE A 120 18.94 4.96 -5.52
CA ILE A 120 19.05 5.07 -6.98
C ILE A 120 18.83 6.51 -7.45
N LYS A 121 17.83 7.20 -6.91
CA LYS A 121 17.55 8.60 -7.23
C LYS A 121 18.75 9.50 -6.94
N ASN A 122 19.34 9.35 -5.75
CA ASN A 122 20.48 10.17 -5.31
C ASN A 122 21.75 9.86 -6.11
N GLU A 123 22.05 8.57 -6.37
CA GLU A 123 23.20 8.18 -7.20
C GLU A 123 23.12 8.77 -8.61
N ARG A 124 21.92 8.70 -9.22
CA ARG A 124 21.72 9.29 -10.55
C ARG A 124 21.81 10.83 -10.54
N ALA A 125 21.34 11.47 -9.48
CA ALA A 125 21.44 12.91 -9.32
C ALA A 125 22.90 13.41 -9.23
N LYS A 126 23.79 12.64 -8.59
CA LYS A 126 25.24 12.93 -8.55
C LYS A 126 25.85 13.01 -9.95
N ASP A 127 25.35 12.19 -10.87
CA ASP A 127 25.78 12.18 -12.28
C ASP A 127 24.94 13.15 -13.15
N LEU A 128 24.16 14.04 -12.56
CA LEU A 128 23.23 14.95 -13.26
C LEU A 128 22.21 14.22 -14.14
N ARG A 129 21.88 12.97 -13.80
CA ARG A 129 20.90 12.14 -14.50
C ARG A 129 19.59 12.06 -13.73
N LYS A 130 18.48 12.08 -14.47
CA LYS A 130 17.15 11.84 -13.89
C LYS A 130 16.94 10.35 -13.60
N MET A 131 16.10 10.07 -12.62
CA MET A 131 15.62 8.71 -12.35
C MET A 131 14.91 8.12 -13.58
N LYS A 132 15.09 6.82 -13.84
CA LYS A 132 14.38 6.14 -14.93
C LYS A 132 12.88 6.18 -14.69
N SER A 133 12.08 6.25 -15.76
CA SER A 133 10.61 6.33 -15.64
C SER A 133 9.99 5.14 -14.89
N ALA A 134 10.55 3.93 -15.07
CA ALA A 134 10.08 2.74 -14.37
C ALA A 134 10.32 2.85 -12.85
N ASP A 135 11.51 3.28 -12.45
CA ASP A 135 11.86 3.45 -11.03
C ASP A 135 11.04 4.58 -10.40
N SER A 136 10.81 5.68 -11.12
CA SER A 136 9.97 6.79 -10.65
C SER A 136 8.52 6.35 -10.42
N ARG A 137 7.96 5.57 -11.34
CA ARG A 137 6.60 5.03 -11.19
C ARG A 137 6.51 4.06 -10.02
N MET A 138 7.51 3.21 -9.84
CA MET A 138 7.57 2.27 -8.72
C MET A 138 7.66 3.00 -7.39
N LEU A 139 8.49 4.04 -7.29
CA LEU A 139 8.61 4.86 -6.08
C LEU A 139 7.26 5.50 -5.72
N LEU A 140 6.56 6.09 -6.69
CA LEU A 140 5.24 6.68 -6.46
C LEU A 140 4.22 5.63 -6.02
N ALA A 141 4.20 4.46 -6.64
CA ALA A 141 3.27 3.38 -6.30
C ALA A 141 3.54 2.83 -4.89
N ALA A 142 4.80 2.60 -4.53
CA ALA A 142 5.18 2.10 -3.22
C ALA A 142 4.86 3.12 -2.10
N ARG A 143 5.14 4.41 -2.33
CA ARG A 143 4.76 5.49 -1.41
C ARG A 143 3.25 5.56 -1.22
N LYS A 144 2.49 5.51 -2.31
CA LYS A 144 1.02 5.54 -2.25
C LYS A 144 0.46 4.40 -1.42
N LEU A 145 0.99 3.19 -1.59
CA LEU A 145 0.55 2.02 -0.87
C LEU A 145 0.86 2.11 0.63
N LEU A 146 2.10 2.41 1.00
CA LEU A 146 2.54 2.47 2.40
C LEU A 146 2.05 3.74 3.11
N TYR A 147 2.26 4.91 2.52
CA TYR A 147 1.92 6.18 3.16
C TYR A 147 0.40 6.40 3.21
N GLY A 148 -0.33 5.88 2.21
CA GLY A 148 -1.79 5.89 2.22
C GLY A 148 -2.35 5.11 3.41
N GLU A 149 -1.76 3.96 3.74
CA GLU A 149 -2.19 3.20 4.93
C GLU A 149 -1.88 3.96 6.22
N PHE A 150 -0.68 4.51 6.37
CA PHE A 150 -0.36 5.33 7.54
C PHE A 150 -1.27 6.55 7.67
N ALA A 151 -1.56 7.24 6.57
CA ALA A 151 -2.48 8.36 6.55
C ALA A 151 -3.88 7.97 7.05
N ALA A 152 -4.40 6.83 6.59
CA ALA A 152 -5.68 6.31 7.04
C ALA A 152 -5.68 5.92 8.53
N VAL A 153 -4.61 5.27 8.99
CA VAL A 153 -4.47 4.82 10.40
C VAL A 153 -4.36 6.00 11.36
N TYR A 154 -3.54 7.00 11.04
CA TYR A 154 -3.31 8.16 11.90
C TYR A 154 -4.31 9.30 11.67
N ASN A 155 -5.25 9.14 10.76
CA ASN A 155 -6.18 10.21 10.33
C ASN A 155 -5.44 11.50 9.92
N GLN A 156 -4.39 11.32 9.14
CA GLN A 156 -3.56 12.39 8.58
C GLN A 156 -3.75 12.47 7.07
N THR A 157 -3.31 13.56 6.47
CA THR A 157 -3.23 13.68 5.02
C THR A 157 -2.05 12.84 4.48
N PHE A 158 -2.12 12.50 3.21
CA PHE A 158 -1.00 11.81 2.55
C PHE A 158 0.29 12.67 2.61
N ASP A 159 0.18 13.98 2.42
CA ASP A 159 1.33 14.89 2.39
C ASP A 159 2.01 14.99 3.76
N GLU A 160 1.26 15.03 4.87
CA GLU A 160 1.83 15.01 6.23
C GLU A 160 2.63 13.74 6.50
N VAL A 161 2.09 12.59 6.11
CA VAL A 161 2.79 11.30 6.24
C VAL A 161 4.00 11.25 5.30
N ALA A 162 3.87 11.75 4.08
CA ALA A 162 4.96 11.76 3.10
C ALA A 162 6.14 12.60 3.59
N GLU A 163 5.88 13.75 4.21
CA GLU A 163 6.95 14.58 4.80
C GLU A 163 7.74 13.83 5.87
N GLU A 164 7.05 13.17 6.81
CA GLU A 164 7.68 12.37 7.87
C GLU A 164 8.45 11.18 7.31
N MET A 165 7.81 10.40 6.45
CA MET A 165 8.37 9.15 5.95
C MET A 165 9.47 9.35 4.93
N ASP A 166 9.38 10.37 4.09
CA ASP A 166 10.43 10.71 3.15
C ASP A 166 11.70 11.18 3.89
N ALA A 167 11.55 11.98 4.95
CA ALA A 167 12.68 12.36 5.81
C ALA A 167 13.32 11.14 6.50
N PHE A 168 12.52 10.14 6.86
CA PHE A 168 13.02 8.91 7.48
C PHE A 168 13.68 7.96 6.49
N LEU A 169 13.10 7.78 5.30
CA LEU A 169 13.55 6.79 4.30
C LEU A 169 14.53 7.36 3.26
N SER A 170 14.60 8.68 3.09
CA SER A 170 15.59 9.29 2.21
C SER A 170 17.03 9.00 2.70
N VAL A 171 17.96 9.14 1.79
CA VAL A 171 19.40 8.96 2.03
C VAL A 171 20.05 10.32 1.98
N ASP A 172 20.84 10.64 2.98
CA ASP A 172 21.65 11.87 3.05
C ASP A 172 22.70 11.94 1.95
#